data_da5e6f7448a25572991caa60fc344326
#
_entry.id   da5e6f7448a25572991caa60fc344326
#
_cell.length_a   1.000
_cell.length_b   1.000
_cell.length_c   1.000
_cell.angle_alpha   90.00
_cell.angle_beta   90.00
_cell.angle_gamma   90.00
#
_symmetry.space_group_name_H-M   'P 1'
#
loop_
_entity.id
_entity.type
_entity.pdbx_description
1 polymer ?
#
loop_
_entity_poly.entity_id
_entity_poly.type
_entity_poly.pdbx_seq_one_letter_code
_entity_poly.pdbx_strand_id
1 'polypeptide(L)'
;MGMFDYLYSRVPLPECDLPAGTELQTKDLGCFLEHYVIDEAGRLLRCASMADDPLDLAGAEDTRHHGDVRFYTTGAGGELHEFLARFAHGRLERLRRDREGEERWRAYVSKARSPSRGT
;
A
#
# COMPACT_ATOMS: atom_id res chain seq x y z
N MET A 1 -2.44 7.50 -16.60
CA MET A 1 -2.67 6.27 -16.74
C MET A 1 -2.43 5.35 -15.58
N GLY A 2 -2.96 5.22 -14.58
CA GLY A 2 -2.95 4.14 -13.63
C GLY A 2 -1.60 3.64 -13.13
N MET A 3 -0.56 4.41 -13.24
CA MET A 3 0.72 4.00 -12.67
C MET A 3 0.67 4.09 -11.15
N PHE A 4 1.46 3.27 -10.51
CA PHE A 4 1.49 3.16 -9.07
C PHE A 4 2.90 2.78 -8.62
N ASP A 5 3.09 2.71 -7.32
CA ASP A 5 4.33 2.20 -6.75
C ASP A 5 4.03 0.95 -5.93
N TYR A 6 5.03 0.13 -5.74
CA TYR A 6 4.91 -1.07 -4.91
C TYR A 6 5.30 -0.71 -3.48
N LEU A 7 4.59 -1.31 -2.52
CA LEU A 7 4.90 -1.08 -1.11
C LEU A 7 4.85 -2.39 -0.35
N TYR A 8 5.83 -2.59 0.50
CA TYR A 8 5.92 -3.78 1.35
C TYR A 8 6.07 -3.31 2.79
N SER A 9 5.44 -3.98 3.72
CA SER A 9 5.52 -3.58 5.12
C SER A 9 6.13 -4.67 5.97
N ARG A 10 7.12 -4.30 6.75
CA ARG A 10 7.68 -5.17 7.78
C ARG A 10 6.98 -4.95 9.11
N VAL A 11 6.18 -3.89 9.21
CA VAL A 11 5.32 -3.66 10.36
C VAL A 11 4.06 -4.47 10.13
N PRO A 12 3.54 -5.18 11.13
CA PRO A 12 2.32 -5.96 10.97
C PRO A 12 1.16 -5.07 10.53
N LEU A 13 0.41 -5.54 9.53
CA LEU A 13 -0.75 -4.82 9.05
C LEU A 13 -1.94 -5.09 9.96
N PRO A 14 -2.67 -4.04 10.37
CA PRO A 14 -3.77 -4.21 11.34
C PRO A 14 -5.01 -4.84 10.72
N GLU A 15 -5.73 -5.60 11.52
CA GLU A 15 -7.04 -6.16 11.17
C GLU A 15 -7.03 -7.00 9.90
N CYS A 16 -5.97 -7.73 9.65
CA CYS A 16 -5.94 -8.63 8.51
C CYS A 16 -4.93 -9.75 8.74
N ASP A 17 -5.00 -10.77 7.91
CA ASP A 17 -4.13 -11.93 8.00
C ASP A 17 -3.10 -11.96 6.88
N LEU A 18 -2.82 -10.83 6.27
CA LEU A 18 -1.85 -10.78 5.18
C LEU A 18 -0.46 -11.05 5.72
N PRO A 19 0.29 -11.94 5.08
CA PRO A 19 1.64 -12.26 5.56
C PRO A 19 2.60 -11.12 5.34
N ALA A 20 3.69 -11.11 6.10
CA ALA A 20 4.75 -10.14 5.91
C ALA A 20 5.30 -10.28 4.49
N GLY A 21 5.63 -9.16 3.87
CA GLY A 21 6.15 -9.19 2.51
C GLY A 21 5.08 -9.21 1.44
N THR A 22 3.81 -9.15 1.82
CA THR A 22 2.73 -9.04 0.83
C THR A 22 2.93 -7.79 -0.02
N GLU A 23 2.81 -7.96 -1.33
CA GLU A 23 2.93 -6.83 -2.25
C GLU A 23 1.68 -5.96 -2.18
N LEU A 24 1.91 -4.70 -1.91
CA LEU A 24 0.85 -3.70 -1.83
C LEU A 24 1.10 -2.64 -2.89
N GLN A 25 0.10 -1.85 -3.20
CA GLN A 25 0.21 -0.79 -4.18
C GLN A 25 -0.18 0.54 -3.54
N THR A 26 0.44 1.61 -4.00
CA THR A 26 0.10 2.95 -3.56
C THR A 26 0.18 3.93 -4.72
N LYS A 27 -0.67 4.95 -4.68
CA LYS A 27 -0.62 6.03 -5.66
C LYS A 27 -0.29 7.38 -5.02
N ASP A 28 0.07 7.34 -3.75
CA ASP A 28 0.34 8.57 -3.00
C ASP A 28 1.82 8.96 -3.00
N LEU A 29 2.64 8.21 -3.72
CA LEU A 29 4.07 8.52 -3.87
C LEU A 29 4.32 8.95 -5.32
N GLY A 30 5.48 8.63 -5.87
CA GLY A 30 5.84 9.12 -7.19
C GLY A 30 5.08 8.53 -8.37
N CYS A 31 4.52 7.35 -8.21
CA CYS A 31 3.83 6.63 -9.28
C CYS A 31 4.72 6.30 -10.48
N PHE A 32 5.95 5.89 -10.19
CA PHE A 32 6.92 5.50 -11.22
C PHE A 32 7.27 4.02 -11.18
N LEU A 33 6.41 3.19 -10.59
CA LEU A 33 6.64 1.76 -10.42
C LEU A 33 7.89 1.49 -9.58
N GLU A 34 8.17 2.37 -8.64
CA GLU A 34 9.26 2.19 -7.70
C GLU A 34 8.81 1.32 -6.54
N HIS A 35 9.77 0.83 -5.78
CA HIS A 35 9.51 -0.08 -4.67
C HIS A 35 9.85 0.60 -3.35
N TYR A 36 8.91 0.54 -2.41
CA TYR A 36 9.06 1.15 -1.09
C TYR A 36 8.84 0.10 -0.03
N VAL A 37 9.51 0.26 1.09
CA VAL A 37 9.37 -0.66 2.24
C VAL A 37 9.20 0.17 3.50
N ILE A 38 8.20 -0.19 4.32
CA ILE A 38 8.10 0.34 5.68
C ILE A 38 8.88 -0.64 6.54
N ASP A 39 10.00 -0.19 7.10
CA ASP A 39 10.85 -1.07 7.89
C ASP A 39 10.34 -1.19 9.34
N GLU A 40 11.03 -2.01 10.13
CA GLU A 40 10.61 -2.26 11.51
C GLU A 40 10.71 -1.03 12.40
N ALA A 41 11.53 -0.07 12.01
CA ALA A 41 11.65 1.19 12.74
C ALA A 41 10.60 2.22 12.31
N GLY A 42 9.76 1.87 11.36
CA GLY A 42 8.73 2.79 10.87
C GLY A 42 9.19 3.79 9.85
N ARG A 43 10.32 3.53 9.18
CA ARG A 43 10.81 4.41 8.11
C ARG A 43 10.27 3.95 6.78
N LEU A 44 9.95 4.89 5.91
CA LEU A 44 9.55 4.58 4.53
C LEU A 44 10.79 4.68 3.66
N LEU A 45 11.26 3.53 3.20
CA LEU A 45 12.49 3.43 2.43
C LEU A 45 12.18 3.19 0.96
N ARG A 46 12.95 3.81 0.08
CA ARG A 46 12.86 3.56 -1.35
C ARG A 46 14.01 2.65 -1.75
N CYS A 47 13.67 1.55 -2.43
CA CYS A 47 14.65 0.56 -2.83
C CYS A 47 15.07 0.82 -4.27
N ALA A 48 16.38 0.84 -4.50
CA ALA A 48 16.92 1.15 -5.82
C ALA A 48 16.68 0.03 -6.82
N SER A 49 16.64 -1.20 -6.35
CA SER A 49 16.45 -2.36 -7.23
C SER A 49 15.71 -3.46 -6.47
N MET A 50 14.76 -4.06 -7.14
CA MET A 50 13.94 -5.11 -6.54
C MET A 50 14.02 -6.39 -7.35
N ALA A 51 15.15 -6.59 -8.01
CA ALA A 51 15.26 -7.71 -8.93
C ALA A 51 15.09 -9.05 -8.24
N ASP A 52 15.63 -9.19 -7.05
CA ASP A 52 15.69 -10.50 -6.41
C ASP A 52 14.85 -10.62 -5.14
N ASP A 53 14.90 -9.64 -4.26
CA ASP A 53 14.23 -9.74 -2.96
C ASP A 53 13.68 -8.38 -2.54
N PRO A 54 12.36 -8.24 -2.50
CA PRO A 54 11.73 -6.97 -2.09
C PRO A 54 12.01 -6.60 -0.63
N LEU A 55 12.53 -7.54 0.14
CA LEU A 55 12.86 -7.25 1.53
C LEU A 55 14.35 -7.00 1.73
N ASP A 56 15.13 -7.02 0.66
CA ASP A 56 16.54 -6.67 0.73
C ASP A 56 16.66 -5.16 0.71
N LEU A 57 17.09 -4.60 1.84
CA LEU A 57 17.17 -3.15 2.00
C LEU A 57 18.56 -2.58 1.72
N ALA A 58 19.44 -3.39 1.13
CA ALA A 58 20.76 -2.90 0.77
C ALA A 58 20.63 -1.75 -0.23
N GLY A 59 21.22 -0.61 0.10
CA GLY A 59 21.12 0.56 -0.76
C GLY A 59 19.82 1.30 -0.71
N ALA A 60 18.92 0.92 0.18
CA ALA A 60 17.65 1.62 0.31
C ALA A 60 17.86 3.02 0.87
N GLU A 61 17.01 3.93 0.41
CA GLU A 61 17.08 5.33 0.77
C GLU A 61 15.91 5.73 1.65
N ASP A 62 16.18 6.40 2.77
CA ASP A 62 15.13 6.90 3.64
C ASP A 62 14.48 8.11 2.97
N THR A 63 13.21 8.00 2.65
CA THR A 63 12.49 9.07 1.98
C THR A 63 12.19 10.25 2.89
N ARG A 64 12.26 10.04 4.21
CA ARG A 64 11.88 11.05 5.21
C ARG A 64 10.50 11.61 4.94
N HIS A 65 9.62 10.76 4.48
CA HIS A 65 8.27 11.17 4.11
C HIS A 65 7.51 11.77 5.28
N HIS A 66 6.73 12.80 4.98
CA HIS A 66 5.84 13.41 5.96
C HIS A 66 4.47 13.54 5.30
N GLY A 67 3.45 12.96 5.93
CA GLY A 67 2.10 12.97 5.39
C GLY A 67 1.50 11.57 5.34
N ASP A 68 0.33 11.47 4.75
CA ASP A 68 -0.41 10.23 4.67
C ASP A 68 -0.05 9.45 3.41
N VAL A 69 0.00 8.14 3.55
CA VAL A 69 0.17 7.24 2.41
C VAL A 69 -0.91 6.18 2.50
N ARG A 70 -1.74 6.09 1.48
CA ARG A 70 -2.71 5.01 1.36
C ARG A 70 -2.12 3.91 0.50
N PHE A 71 -2.33 2.68 0.92
CA PHE A 71 -1.89 1.55 0.12
C PHE A 71 -2.89 0.41 0.25
N TYR A 72 -2.90 -0.46 -0.73
CA TYR A 72 -3.96 -1.45 -0.84
C TYR A 72 -3.47 -2.71 -1.55
N THR A 73 -4.20 -3.79 -1.35
CA THR A 73 -4.02 -5.02 -2.09
C THR A 73 -5.36 -5.73 -2.20
N THR A 74 -5.46 -6.62 -3.16
CA THR A 74 -6.64 -7.45 -3.32
C THR A 74 -6.32 -8.86 -2.88
N GLY A 75 -7.14 -9.41 -2.00
CA GLY A 75 -6.95 -10.77 -1.52
C GLY A 75 -7.36 -11.81 -2.54
N ALA A 76 -7.13 -13.08 -2.19
CA ALA A 76 -7.40 -14.19 -3.07
C ALA A 76 -8.87 -14.31 -3.46
N GLY A 77 -9.76 -13.88 -2.59
CA GLY A 77 -11.19 -13.88 -2.87
C GLY A 77 -11.70 -12.63 -3.56
N GLY A 78 -10.81 -11.74 -3.94
CA GLY A 78 -11.20 -10.49 -4.59
C GLY A 78 -11.52 -9.36 -3.62
N GLU A 79 -11.39 -9.61 -2.32
CA GLU A 79 -11.66 -8.56 -1.33
C GLU A 79 -10.52 -7.54 -1.30
N LEU A 80 -10.90 -6.29 -1.14
CA LEU A 80 -9.92 -5.20 -1.05
C LEU A 80 -9.50 -4.99 0.41
N HIS A 81 -8.21 -4.85 0.62
CA HIS A 81 -7.64 -4.45 1.91
C HIS A 81 -6.95 -3.12 1.70
N GLU A 82 -7.46 -2.08 2.31
CA GLU A 82 -6.88 -0.75 2.17
C GLU A 82 -6.42 -0.25 3.53
N PHE A 83 -5.25 0.38 3.54
CA PHE A 83 -4.62 0.86 4.76
C PHE A 83 -4.21 2.31 4.60
N LEU A 84 -4.17 3.02 5.72
CA LEU A 84 -3.72 4.40 5.75
C LEU A 84 -2.58 4.49 6.76
N ALA A 85 -1.42 4.91 6.29
CA ALA A 85 -0.25 5.14 7.13
C ALA A 85 -0.01 6.64 7.22
N ARG A 86 0.23 7.12 8.43
CA ARG A 86 0.62 8.50 8.63
C ARG A 86 2.05 8.57 9.07
N PHE A 87 2.85 9.31 8.32
CA PHE A 87 4.27 9.51 8.62
C PHE A 87 4.49 10.94 9.10
N ALA A 88 5.29 11.08 10.14
CA ALA A 88 5.69 12.36 10.65
C ALA A 88 7.20 12.40 10.74
N HIS A 89 7.81 13.34 10.03
CA HIS A 89 9.27 13.52 10.03
C HIS A 89 10.02 12.23 9.70
N GLY A 90 9.48 11.50 8.72
CA GLY A 90 10.12 10.28 8.25
C GLY A 90 9.85 9.02 9.05
N ARG A 91 8.95 9.10 10.03
CA ARG A 91 8.64 7.94 10.88
C ARG A 91 7.15 7.66 10.87
N LEU A 92 6.81 6.38 10.87
CA LEU A 92 5.42 5.95 10.94
C LEU A 92 4.83 6.34 12.29
N GLU A 93 3.82 7.17 12.26
CA GLU A 93 3.13 7.64 13.45
C GLU A 93 1.89 6.81 13.72
N ARG A 94 1.19 6.40 12.67
CA ARG A 94 -0.04 5.65 12.79
C ARG A 94 -0.25 4.80 11.55
N LEU A 95 -0.71 3.58 11.75
CA LEU A 95 -1.09 2.69 10.65
C LEU A 95 -2.44 2.10 11.02
N ARG A 96 -3.43 2.28 10.13
CA ARG A 96 -4.75 1.75 10.38
C ARG A 96 -5.36 1.22 9.10
N ARG A 97 -6.32 0.34 9.26
CA ARG A 97 -7.09 -0.14 8.12
C ARG A 97 -8.10 0.93 7.73
N ASP A 98 -8.21 1.19 6.43
CA ASP A 98 -9.12 2.21 5.91
C ASP A 98 -10.40 1.56 5.43
N ARG A 99 -11.31 1.32 6.35
CA ARG A 99 -12.58 0.67 6.04
C ARG A 99 -13.48 1.54 5.18
N GLU A 100 -13.40 2.85 5.36
CA GLU A 100 -14.17 3.77 4.53
C GLU A 100 -13.72 3.72 3.08
N GLY A 101 -12.42 3.65 2.87
CA GLY A 101 -11.88 3.51 1.53
C GLY A 101 -12.31 2.20 0.88
N GLU A 102 -12.31 1.12 1.67
CA GLU A 102 -12.77 -0.18 1.19
C GLU A 102 -14.23 -0.13 0.79
N GLU A 103 -15.06 0.54 1.57
CA GLU A 103 -16.47 0.68 1.25
C GLU A 103 -16.70 1.49 -0.01
N ARG A 104 -15.96 2.59 -0.18
CA ARG A 104 -16.06 3.39 -1.39
C ARG A 104 -15.66 2.59 -2.61
N TRP A 105 -14.61 1.79 -2.51
CA TRP A 105 -14.17 0.93 -3.59
C TRP A 105 -15.22 -0.12 -3.91
N ARG A 106 -15.77 -0.75 -2.89
CA ARG A 106 -16.80 -1.77 -3.06
C ARG A 106 -18.02 -1.21 -3.77
N ALA A 107 -18.43 -0.01 -3.38
CA ALA A 107 -19.55 0.65 -4.01
C ALA A 107 -19.24 0.99 -5.48
N TYR A 108 -18.04 1.46 -5.75
CA TYR A 108 -17.63 1.76 -7.11
C TYR A 108 -17.63 0.51 -7.98
N VAL A 109 -17.05 -0.58 -7.49
CA VAL A 109 -17.00 -1.83 -8.26
C VAL A 109 -18.40 -2.38 -8.51
N SER A 110 -19.25 -2.33 -7.50
CA SER A 110 -20.63 -2.78 -7.64
C SER A 110 -21.37 -1.97 -8.70
N LYS A 111 -21.18 -0.66 -8.67
CA LYS A 111 -21.83 0.21 -9.64
C LYS A 111 -21.29 0.00 -11.05
N ALA A 112 -19.99 -0.22 -11.18
CA ALA A 112 -19.39 -0.43 -12.48
C ALA A 112 -19.77 -1.76 -13.09
N ARG A 113 -20.06 -2.76 -12.25
CA ARG A 113 -20.48 -4.06 -12.74
C ARG A 113 -21.95 -4.17 -12.97
N SER A 114 -22.64 -3.27 -12.36
CA SER A 114 -24.08 -3.27 -12.44
C SER A 114 -24.41 -3.05 -13.85
N PRO A 115 -24.77 -3.86 -14.52
CA PRO A 115 -24.82 -3.66 -15.85
C PRO A 115 -26.07 -3.28 -16.36
N SER A 116 -25.98 -3.02 -16.45
CA SER A 116 -26.61 -2.88 -16.78
C SER A 116 -27.49 -3.38 -17.20
N ARG A 117 -27.72 -3.90 -16.98
CA ARG A 117 -28.21 -4.31 -17.16
C ARG A 117 -28.92 -4.02 -17.53
N GLY A 118 -29.21 -3.92 -17.78
CA GLY A 118 -29.82 -3.67 -18.06
C GLY A 118 -30.01 -3.78 -18.72
N THR A 119 -30.07 -3.99 -18.96
CA THR A 119 -30.27 -3.89 -19.51
C THR A 119 -30.36 -3.94 -20.02
#